data_3bac3451c37b6f3dc10c08ffcb2acbaa
#
_entry.id   3bac3451c37b6f3dc10c08ffcb2acbaa
#
_cell.length_a   1.000
_cell.length_b   1.000
_cell.length_c   1.000
_cell.angle_alpha   90.00
_cell.angle_beta   90.00
_cell.angle_gamma   90.00
#
_symmetry.space_group_name_H-M   'P 1'
#
loop_
_entity.id
_entity.type
_entity.pdbx_description
1 polymer ?
#
loop_
_entity_poly.entity_id
_entity_poly.type
_entity_poly.pdbx_seq_one_letter_code
_entity_poly.pdbx_strand_id
1 'polypeptide(L)'
;MENRMEQKGTQSLETARLLLRPFRLEDAESCLRNWASDPEVYRWISQKAKTPQEVFQWLSTAEEAYKHPETYYWAIVEKESGEVLGEILVDSFSSRNGWCELDWKIGRPFWGKGYATEAASAVLRYSRDRVGFHRIQAKCCVENRASERVMQKLGMSKEGVLREYFQVQDGYWLDVVLYALLCP
;
A
#
# COMPACT_ATOMS: atom_id res chain seq x y z
N MET A 1 14.01 -27.91 1.62
CA MET A 1 12.74 -27.70 2.34
C MET A 1 11.93 -26.76 1.49
N GLU A 2 10.78 -27.19 0.97
CA GLU A 2 9.86 -26.30 0.26
C GLU A 2 9.41 -25.23 1.26
N ASN A 3 9.81 -24.00 1.03
CA ASN A 3 9.30 -22.83 1.76
C ASN A 3 7.83 -22.63 1.31
N ARG A 4 6.93 -23.34 1.96
CA ARG A 4 5.51 -23.31 1.62
C ARG A 4 4.95 -21.99 2.13
N MET A 5 4.62 -21.09 1.22
CA MET A 5 3.93 -19.85 1.53
C MET A 5 2.68 -20.12 2.36
N GLU A 6 2.49 -19.38 3.43
CA GLU A 6 1.34 -19.50 4.32
C GLU A 6 0.50 -18.23 4.24
N GLN A 7 -0.71 -18.34 3.73
CA GLN A 7 -1.66 -17.22 3.69
C GLN A 7 -2.12 -16.89 5.10
N LYS A 8 -1.73 -15.70 5.59
CA LYS A 8 -1.99 -15.27 6.98
C LYS A 8 -2.96 -14.10 7.09
N GLY A 9 -3.33 -13.51 5.95
CA GLY A 9 -4.20 -12.34 5.89
C GLY A 9 -3.60 -11.09 6.54
N THR A 10 -4.45 -10.12 6.75
CA THR A 10 -4.10 -8.85 7.39
C THR A 10 -4.00 -9.02 8.90
N GLN A 11 -2.78 -9.06 9.42
CA GLN A 11 -2.54 -9.05 10.86
C GLN A 11 -2.08 -7.67 11.31
N SER A 12 -2.39 -7.28 12.54
CA SER A 12 -1.91 -6.00 13.08
C SER A 12 -0.39 -6.01 13.22
N LEU A 13 0.24 -4.93 12.72
CA LEU A 13 1.68 -4.73 12.78
C LEU A 13 1.96 -3.40 13.51
N GLU A 14 2.90 -3.42 14.43
CA GLU A 14 3.32 -2.23 15.15
C GLU A 14 4.70 -1.76 14.73
N THR A 15 4.85 -0.44 14.68
CA THR A 15 6.12 0.24 14.47
C THR A 15 6.37 1.26 15.58
N ALA A 16 7.38 2.08 15.47
CA ALA A 16 7.64 3.13 16.46
C ALA A 16 6.47 4.13 16.57
N ARG A 17 5.91 4.58 15.43
CA ARG A 17 4.88 5.63 15.39
C ARG A 17 3.52 5.12 14.90
N LEU A 18 3.47 3.94 14.26
CA LEU A 18 2.29 3.49 13.54
C LEU A 18 1.74 2.18 14.10
N LEU A 19 0.42 2.04 14.01
CA LEU A 19 -0.32 0.80 14.09
C LEU A 19 -0.91 0.52 12.70
N LEU A 20 -0.47 -0.56 12.05
CA LEU A 20 -1.06 -1.05 10.82
C LEU A 20 -2.08 -2.12 11.21
N ARG A 21 -3.35 -1.92 10.87
CA ARG A 21 -4.45 -2.82 11.24
C ARG A 21 -5.50 -2.90 10.14
N PRO A 22 -6.39 -3.90 10.16
CA PRO A 22 -7.58 -3.87 9.32
C PRO A 22 -8.35 -2.55 9.46
N PHE A 23 -8.90 -2.07 8.35
CA PHE A 23 -9.85 -0.95 8.35
C PHE A 23 -11.11 -1.31 9.11
N ARG A 24 -11.80 -0.29 9.64
CA ARG A 24 -13.08 -0.36 10.33
C ARG A 24 -14.01 0.71 9.78
N LEU A 25 -15.31 0.53 9.94
CA LEU A 25 -16.28 1.56 9.51
C LEU A 25 -16.08 2.90 10.22
N GLU A 26 -15.65 2.86 11.49
CA GLU A 26 -15.35 4.07 12.28
C GLU A 26 -14.19 4.91 11.71
N ASP A 27 -13.38 4.34 10.84
CA ASP A 27 -12.27 5.06 10.18
C ASP A 27 -12.74 6.06 9.12
N ALA A 28 -14.01 6.02 8.72
CA ALA A 28 -14.55 6.79 7.60
C ALA A 28 -14.26 8.29 7.69
N GLU A 29 -14.51 8.89 8.85
CA GLU A 29 -14.29 10.33 9.06
C GLU A 29 -12.81 10.69 8.94
N SER A 30 -11.93 9.91 9.57
CA SER A 30 -10.48 10.11 9.51
C SER A 30 -9.95 9.93 8.09
N CYS A 31 -10.41 8.90 7.37
CA CYS A 31 -10.06 8.68 5.97
C CYS A 31 -10.45 9.86 5.08
N LEU A 32 -11.68 10.35 5.20
CA LEU A 32 -12.19 11.49 4.42
C LEU A 32 -11.38 12.76 4.71
N ARG A 33 -11.15 13.06 5.98
CA ARG A 33 -10.43 14.26 6.41
C ARG A 33 -8.97 14.25 5.92
N ASN A 34 -8.32 13.11 5.97
CA ASN A 34 -6.88 13.04 5.86
C ASN A 34 -6.38 12.70 4.45
N TRP A 35 -7.12 11.89 3.65
CA TRP A 35 -6.58 11.43 2.38
C TRP A 35 -7.59 10.96 1.32
N ALA A 36 -8.69 10.30 1.70
CA ALA A 36 -9.52 9.58 0.74
C ALA A 36 -10.29 10.50 -0.22
N SER A 37 -10.54 11.76 0.18
CA SER A 37 -11.20 12.79 -0.63
C SER A 37 -10.23 13.80 -1.28
N ASP A 38 -8.91 13.69 -1.07
CA ASP A 38 -7.94 14.62 -1.62
C ASP A 38 -7.48 14.17 -3.02
N PRO A 39 -7.81 14.90 -4.12
CA PRO A 39 -7.39 14.54 -5.48
C PRO A 39 -5.86 14.43 -5.66
N GLU A 40 -5.07 15.19 -4.90
CA GLU A 40 -3.61 15.14 -4.99
C GLU A 40 -3.02 13.78 -4.56
N VAL A 41 -3.71 13.05 -3.66
CA VAL A 41 -3.31 11.70 -3.26
C VAL A 41 -3.47 10.71 -4.43
N TYR A 42 -4.41 11.00 -5.34
CA TYR A 42 -4.74 10.14 -6.49
C TYR A 42 -4.11 10.60 -7.81
N ARG A 43 -3.29 11.67 -7.77
CA ARG A 43 -2.73 12.31 -8.97
C ARG A 43 -1.96 11.35 -9.90
N TRP A 44 -1.31 10.33 -9.33
CA TRP A 44 -0.41 9.42 -10.06
C TRP A 44 -0.99 8.03 -10.31
N ILE A 45 -2.29 7.86 -10.12
CA ILE A 45 -2.97 6.56 -10.25
C ILE A 45 -4.28 6.73 -11.01
N SER A 46 -4.81 5.62 -11.52
CA SER A 46 -6.09 5.63 -12.26
C SER A 46 -7.33 5.80 -11.38
N GLN A 47 -7.21 5.61 -10.07
CA GLN A 47 -8.30 5.79 -9.12
C GLN A 47 -8.61 7.27 -8.89
N LYS A 48 -9.82 7.56 -8.39
CA LYS A 48 -10.28 8.92 -8.04
C LYS A 48 -10.40 9.09 -6.53
N ALA A 49 -10.29 10.37 -6.09
CA ALA A 49 -10.72 10.75 -4.76
C ALA A 49 -12.18 10.35 -4.53
N LYS A 50 -12.48 9.90 -3.32
CA LYS A 50 -13.78 9.31 -2.96
C LYS A 50 -14.71 10.34 -2.34
N THR A 51 -15.99 10.22 -2.66
CA THR A 51 -17.07 10.86 -1.92
C THR A 51 -17.28 10.17 -0.56
N PRO A 52 -17.98 10.81 0.40
CA PRO A 52 -18.30 10.17 1.68
C PRO A 52 -19.03 8.83 1.53
N GLN A 53 -19.98 8.75 0.59
CA GLN A 53 -20.72 7.52 0.35
C GLN A 53 -19.81 6.39 -0.18
N GLU A 54 -18.89 6.71 -1.10
CA GLU A 54 -17.92 5.75 -1.63
C GLU A 54 -16.95 5.26 -0.57
N VAL A 55 -16.57 6.12 0.40
CA VAL A 55 -15.73 5.71 1.53
C VAL A 55 -16.44 4.69 2.41
N PHE A 56 -17.69 4.93 2.78
CA PHE A 56 -18.48 3.96 3.56
C PHE A 56 -18.65 2.63 2.85
N GLN A 57 -18.99 2.66 1.56
CA GLN A 57 -19.14 1.45 0.75
C GLN A 57 -17.81 0.67 0.66
N TRP A 58 -16.71 1.37 0.43
CA TRP A 58 -15.39 0.77 0.38
C TRP A 58 -15.00 0.13 1.71
N LEU A 59 -15.19 0.81 2.85
CA LEU A 59 -14.88 0.27 4.18
C LEU A 59 -15.72 -0.97 4.51
N SER A 60 -17.01 -0.96 4.18
CA SER A 60 -17.88 -2.13 4.35
C SER A 60 -17.39 -3.33 3.51
N THR A 61 -16.92 -3.07 2.28
CA THR A 61 -16.34 -4.12 1.43
C THR A 61 -15.02 -4.63 2.00
N ALA A 62 -14.20 -3.75 2.56
CA ALA A 62 -12.94 -4.12 3.19
C ALA A 62 -13.15 -5.02 4.42
N GLU A 63 -14.13 -4.71 5.28
CA GLU A 63 -14.47 -5.54 6.44
C GLU A 63 -14.84 -6.98 6.02
N GLU A 64 -15.62 -7.12 4.96
CA GLU A 64 -15.99 -8.43 4.44
C GLU A 64 -14.77 -9.17 3.84
N ALA A 65 -13.91 -8.45 3.13
CA ALA A 65 -12.70 -9.02 2.52
C ALA A 65 -11.73 -9.61 3.56
N TYR A 66 -11.66 -9.07 4.79
CA TYR A 66 -10.78 -9.61 5.84
C TYR A 66 -11.15 -11.01 6.32
N LYS A 67 -12.31 -11.54 5.97
CA LYS A 67 -12.67 -12.95 6.22
C LYS A 67 -11.84 -13.93 5.35
N HIS A 68 -11.20 -13.43 4.31
CA HIS A 68 -10.34 -14.21 3.43
C HIS A 68 -8.87 -14.09 3.83
N PRO A 69 -8.16 -15.22 4.04
CA PRO A 69 -6.76 -15.20 4.48
C PRO A 69 -5.79 -14.68 3.41
N GLU A 70 -6.28 -14.42 2.21
CA GLU A 70 -5.52 -13.82 1.10
C GLU A 70 -5.66 -12.30 1.03
N THR A 71 -6.38 -11.68 1.96
CA THR A 71 -6.52 -10.23 2.04
C THR A 71 -5.38 -9.63 2.84
N TYR A 72 -4.59 -8.76 2.21
CA TYR A 72 -3.46 -8.05 2.80
C TYR A 72 -3.66 -6.54 2.61
N TYR A 73 -4.39 -5.92 3.54
CA TYR A 73 -4.82 -4.54 3.41
C TYR A 73 -4.89 -3.84 4.76
N TRP A 74 -4.10 -2.79 4.97
CA TRP A 74 -3.97 -2.13 6.26
C TRP A 74 -4.32 -0.64 6.20
N ALA A 75 -5.05 -0.17 7.19
CA ALA A 75 -5.07 1.22 7.61
C ALA A 75 -3.72 1.56 8.26
N ILE A 76 -3.14 2.69 7.88
CA ILE A 76 -1.95 3.25 8.51
C ILE A 76 -2.42 4.24 9.58
N VAL A 77 -2.37 3.83 10.84
CA VAL A 77 -2.85 4.62 11.97
C VAL A 77 -1.68 5.21 12.75
N GLU A 78 -1.68 6.52 12.99
CA GLU A 78 -0.70 7.17 13.88
C GLU A 78 -1.07 6.89 15.34
N LYS A 79 -0.12 6.37 16.12
CA LYS A 79 -0.38 5.97 17.51
C LYS A 79 -0.71 7.15 18.44
N GLU A 80 -0.10 8.31 18.19
CA GLU A 80 -0.27 9.49 19.02
C GLU A 80 -1.65 10.11 18.90
N SER A 81 -2.14 10.26 17.65
CA SER A 81 -3.42 10.91 17.35
C SER A 81 -4.59 9.95 17.20
N GLY A 82 -4.31 8.67 16.90
CA GLY A 82 -5.33 7.69 16.49
C GLY A 82 -5.86 7.90 15.07
N GLU A 83 -5.31 8.85 14.30
CA GLU A 83 -5.76 9.19 12.95
C GLU A 83 -5.29 8.18 11.92
N VAL A 84 -6.17 7.89 10.94
CA VAL A 84 -5.80 7.10 9.76
C VAL A 84 -5.13 8.01 8.74
N LEU A 85 -3.83 7.82 8.56
CA LEU A 85 -2.99 8.64 7.69
C LEU A 85 -3.05 8.23 6.21
N GLY A 86 -3.50 7.01 5.94
CA GLY A 86 -3.48 6.40 4.62
C GLY A 86 -3.71 4.91 4.65
N GLU A 87 -3.31 4.25 3.58
CA GLU A 87 -3.42 2.80 3.39
C GLU A 87 -2.14 2.18 2.87
N ILE A 88 -1.98 0.88 3.11
CA ILE A 88 -0.97 0.03 2.47
C ILE A 88 -1.54 -1.36 2.25
N LEU A 89 -1.23 -1.95 1.11
CA LEU A 89 -1.77 -3.25 0.72
C LEU A 89 -0.77 -4.06 -0.10
N VAL A 90 -1.03 -5.36 -0.19
CA VAL A 90 -0.54 -6.20 -1.26
C VAL A 90 -1.62 -6.17 -2.34
N ASP A 91 -1.39 -5.40 -3.41
CA ASP A 91 -2.36 -5.19 -4.50
C ASP A 91 -2.55 -6.45 -5.34
N SER A 92 -1.45 -7.18 -5.57
CA SER A 92 -1.46 -8.44 -6.31
C SER A 92 -0.36 -9.38 -5.85
N PHE A 93 -0.56 -10.68 -6.00
CA PHE A 93 0.45 -11.68 -5.68
C PHE A 93 0.24 -13.00 -6.44
N SER A 94 1.29 -13.81 -6.48
CA SER A 94 1.24 -15.18 -7.00
C SER A 94 1.88 -16.13 -5.99
N SER A 95 1.06 -16.93 -5.34
CA SER A 95 1.54 -17.96 -4.41
C SER A 95 2.40 -19.01 -5.14
N ARG A 96 2.02 -19.35 -6.40
CA ARG A 96 2.78 -20.30 -7.22
C ARG A 96 4.19 -19.82 -7.54
N ASN A 97 4.32 -18.52 -7.85
CA ASN A 97 5.59 -17.92 -8.28
C ASN A 97 6.30 -17.18 -7.14
N GLY A 98 5.73 -17.16 -5.94
CA GLY A 98 6.34 -16.58 -4.74
C GLY A 98 6.57 -15.07 -4.79
N TRP A 99 5.73 -14.31 -5.50
CA TRP A 99 5.88 -12.85 -5.56
C TRP A 99 4.65 -12.09 -5.09
N CYS A 100 4.86 -10.86 -4.61
CA CYS A 100 3.79 -9.91 -4.33
C CYS A 100 4.19 -8.47 -4.73
N GLU A 101 3.17 -7.62 -4.90
CA GLU A 101 3.32 -6.20 -5.19
C GLU A 101 2.71 -5.37 -4.06
N LEU A 102 3.50 -4.43 -3.52
CA LEU A 102 3.06 -3.50 -2.50
C LEU A 102 2.58 -2.20 -3.14
N ASP A 103 1.47 -1.68 -2.65
CA ASP A 103 0.96 -0.33 -2.95
C ASP A 103 0.66 0.43 -1.66
N TRP A 104 0.83 1.76 -1.66
CA TRP A 104 0.54 2.63 -0.52
C TRP A 104 0.06 4.00 -0.94
N LYS A 105 -0.81 4.57 -0.10
CA LYS A 105 -1.25 5.96 -0.19
C LYS A 105 -1.13 6.61 1.18
N ILE A 106 -0.61 7.83 1.21
CA ILE A 106 -0.50 8.65 2.43
C ILE A 106 -1.14 10.00 2.15
N GLY A 107 -1.92 10.48 3.10
CA GLY A 107 -2.53 11.80 3.05
C GLY A 107 -1.51 12.92 2.97
N ARG A 108 -1.80 13.95 2.18
CA ARG A 108 -0.91 15.08 1.91
C ARG A 108 -0.35 15.75 3.17
N PRO A 109 -1.11 15.97 4.26
CA PRO A 109 -0.58 16.56 5.50
C PRO A 109 0.56 15.76 6.17
N PHE A 110 0.72 14.50 5.77
CA PHE A 110 1.68 13.55 6.35
C PHE A 110 2.85 13.23 5.43
N TRP A 111 2.93 13.85 4.25
CA TRP A 111 4.03 13.67 3.31
C TRP A 111 5.35 14.20 3.88
N GLY A 112 6.45 13.62 3.46
CA GLY A 112 7.80 14.04 3.88
C GLY A 112 8.20 13.62 5.29
N LYS A 113 7.29 13.08 6.10
CA LYS A 113 7.52 12.70 7.50
C LYS A 113 8.03 11.26 7.69
N GLY A 114 8.19 10.50 6.60
CA GLY A 114 8.71 9.13 6.61
C GLY A 114 7.68 8.03 6.92
N TYR A 115 6.41 8.35 7.09
CA TYR A 115 5.36 7.38 7.40
C TYR A 115 5.20 6.28 6.35
N ALA A 116 5.24 6.62 5.05
CA ALA A 116 5.19 5.63 3.97
C ALA A 116 6.34 4.61 4.07
N THR A 117 7.56 5.07 4.32
CA THR A 117 8.73 4.19 4.46
C THR A 117 8.60 3.29 5.68
N GLU A 118 8.13 3.83 6.80
CA GLU A 118 7.93 3.09 8.05
C GLU A 118 6.88 1.99 7.90
N ALA A 119 5.71 2.34 7.33
CA ALA A 119 4.64 1.39 7.05
C ALA A 119 5.08 0.30 6.05
N ALA A 120 5.66 0.71 4.92
CA ALA A 120 6.10 -0.23 3.89
C ALA A 120 7.23 -1.15 4.38
N SER A 121 8.12 -0.67 5.26
CA SER A 121 9.14 -1.54 5.90
C SER A 121 8.51 -2.61 6.77
N ALA A 122 7.44 -2.29 7.51
CA ALA A 122 6.75 -3.27 8.35
C ALA A 122 6.03 -4.34 7.50
N VAL A 123 5.30 -3.90 6.46
CA VAL A 123 4.60 -4.83 5.56
C VAL A 123 5.59 -5.67 4.75
N LEU A 124 6.70 -5.10 4.28
CA LEU A 124 7.74 -5.84 3.58
C LEU A 124 8.31 -6.96 4.46
N ARG A 125 8.67 -6.65 5.73
CA ARG A 125 9.13 -7.68 6.67
C ARG A 125 8.07 -8.76 6.92
N TYR A 126 6.81 -8.37 7.10
CA TYR A 126 5.70 -9.31 7.26
C TYR A 126 5.57 -10.22 6.03
N SER A 127 5.58 -9.66 4.84
CA SER A 127 5.46 -10.36 3.56
C SER A 127 6.60 -11.37 3.36
N ARG A 128 7.84 -11.00 3.72
CA ARG A 128 9.01 -11.87 3.65
C ARG A 128 9.01 -12.93 4.74
N ASP A 129 8.91 -12.51 6.02
CA ASP A 129 9.26 -13.36 7.17
C ASP A 129 8.08 -14.21 7.65
N ARG A 130 6.84 -13.78 7.41
CA ARG A 130 5.63 -14.44 7.90
C ARG A 130 4.81 -15.12 6.80
N VAL A 131 4.78 -14.54 5.61
CA VAL A 131 4.05 -15.11 4.46
C VAL A 131 5.01 -15.94 3.58
N GLY A 132 6.27 -15.52 3.45
CA GLY A 132 7.29 -16.25 2.72
C GLY A 132 7.38 -15.88 1.23
N PHE A 133 7.03 -14.64 0.85
CA PHE A 133 7.27 -14.20 -0.51
C PHE A 133 8.77 -14.11 -0.82
N HIS A 134 9.18 -14.76 -1.91
CA HIS A 134 10.55 -14.72 -2.43
C HIS A 134 10.85 -13.39 -3.12
N ARG A 135 9.86 -12.78 -3.76
CA ARG A 135 9.98 -11.51 -4.46
C ARG A 135 8.92 -10.55 -4.00
N ILE A 136 9.34 -9.35 -3.61
CA ILE A 136 8.45 -8.25 -3.24
C ILE A 136 8.76 -7.09 -4.18
N GLN A 137 7.77 -6.64 -4.93
CA GLN A 137 7.92 -5.54 -5.88
C GLN A 137 6.98 -4.38 -5.56
N ALA A 138 7.28 -3.23 -6.12
CA ALA A 138 6.42 -2.05 -6.11
C ALA A 138 6.70 -1.22 -7.37
N LYS A 139 5.71 -0.43 -7.79
CA LYS A 139 5.84 0.46 -8.93
C LYS A 139 5.25 1.84 -8.62
N CYS A 140 5.71 2.85 -9.28
CA CYS A 140 5.10 4.17 -9.25
C CYS A 140 5.31 4.90 -10.57
N CYS A 141 4.51 5.95 -10.82
CA CYS A 141 4.78 6.86 -11.93
C CYS A 141 6.20 7.44 -11.84
N VAL A 142 6.88 7.57 -12.98
CA VAL A 142 8.27 8.08 -13.05
C VAL A 142 8.41 9.49 -12.49
N GLU A 143 7.36 10.30 -12.51
CA GLU A 143 7.33 11.63 -11.91
C GLU A 143 7.10 11.60 -10.39
N ASN A 144 6.59 10.50 -9.83
CA ASN A 144 6.34 10.35 -8.40
C ASN A 144 7.63 10.03 -7.63
N ARG A 145 8.52 11.03 -7.56
CA ARG A 145 9.83 10.91 -6.88
C ARG A 145 9.71 10.57 -5.40
N ALA A 146 8.57 10.87 -4.78
CA ALA A 146 8.33 10.54 -3.37
C ALA A 146 8.21 9.03 -3.18
N SER A 147 7.36 8.35 -3.97
CA SER A 147 7.22 6.89 -3.93
C SER A 147 8.49 6.17 -4.39
N GLU A 148 9.18 6.69 -5.42
CA GLU A 148 10.48 6.13 -5.85
C GLU A 148 11.49 6.13 -4.70
N ARG A 149 11.60 7.22 -3.94
CA ARG A 149 12.47 7.28 -2.75
C ARG A 149 12.07 6.31 -1.64
N VAL A 150 10.78 6.00 -1.49
CA VAL A 150 10.36 4.96 -0.54
C VAL A 150 10.91 3.60 -0.97
N MET A 151 10.72 3.21 -2.23
CA MET A 151 11.24 1.94 -2.77
C MET A 151 12.76 1.81 -2.58
N GLN A 152 13.50 2.87 -2.87
CA GLN A 152 14.96 2.92 -2.65
C GLN A 152 15.34 2.73 -1.18
N LYS A 153 14.64 3.39 -0.25
CA LYS A 153 14.86 3.25 1.21
C LYS A 153 14.51 1.85 1.73
N LEU A 154 13.62 1.14 1.05
CA LEU A 154 13.29 -0.26 1.36
C LEU A 154 14.38 -1.24 0.86
N GLY A 155 15.41 -0.74 0.17
CA GLY A 155 16.47 -1.58 -0.39
C GLY A 155 16.08 -2.29 -1.68
N MET A 156 14.99 -1.87 -2.32
CA MET A 156 14.58 -2.42 -3.61
C MET A 156 15.51 -1.92 -4.73
N SER A 157 15.80 -2.80 -5.69
CA SER A 157 16.56 -2.49 -6.90
C SER A 157 15.64 -2.13 -8.05
N LYS A 158 16.01 -1.10 -8.83
CA LYS A 158 15.29 -0.71 -10.04
C LYS A 158 15.47 -1.78 -11.11
N GLU A 159 14.38 -2.25 -11.69
CA GLU A 159 14.40 -3.26 -12.75
C GLU A 159 14.10 -2.68 -14.14
N GLY A 160 13.33 -1.60 -14.20
CA GLY A 160 13.02 -0.99 -15.49
C GLY A 160 11.96 0.09 -15.44
N VAL A 161 11.62 0.57 -16.64
CA VAL A 161 10.50 1.48 -16.87
C VAL A 161 9.51 0.80 -17.82
N LEU A 162 8.26 0.74 -17.41
CA LEU A 162 7.14 0.27 -18.22
C LEU A 162 6.48 1.51 -18.84
N ARG A 163 6.57 1.63 -20.16
CA ARG A 163 6.02 2.78 -20.86
C ARG A 163 4.52 2.67 -21.01
N GLU A 164 3.82 3.82 -20.88
CA GLU A 164 2.37 3.93 -21.10
C GLU A 164 1.57 2.87 -20.30
N TYR A 165 1.93 2.68 -19.03
CA TYR A 165 1.41 1.60 -18.20
C TYR A 165 0.07 1.92 -17.56
N PHE A 166 -0.13 3.18 -17.11
CA PHE A 166 -1.39 3.65 -16.55
C PHE A 166 -2.00 4.76 -17.40
N GLN A 167 -3.30 4.69 -17.62
CA GLN A 167 -4.07 5.82 -18.12
C GLN A 167 -4.71 6.55 -16.93
N VAL A 168 -4.35 7.82 -16.75
CA VAL A 168 -4.99 8.68 -15.73
C VAL A 168 -6.27 9.29 -16.28
N GLN A 169 -7.03 9.96 -15.37
CA GLN A 169 -8.39 10.42 -15.63
C GLN A 169 -8.53 11.33 -16.86
N ASP A 170 -7.51 12.13 -17.16
CA ASP A 170 -7.49 13.06 -18.30
C ASP A 170 -7.09 12.42 -19.63
N GLY A 171 -7.00 11.08 -19.65
CA GLY A 171 -6.65 10.31 -20.85
C GLY A 171 -5.16 10.21 -21.15
N TYR A 172 -4.29 10.79 -20.31
CA TYR A 172 -2.85 10.67 -20.47
C TYR A 172 -2.34 9.31 -19.98
N TRP A 173 -1.38 8.77 -20.72
CA TRP A 173 -0.67 7.57 -20.31
C TRP A 173 0.58 7.95 -19.51
N LEU A 174 0.82 7.23 -18.43
CA LEU A 174 1.97 7.42 -17.56
C LEU A 174 2.92 6.23 -17.63
N ASP A 175 4.20 6.54 -17.73
CA ASP A 175 5.27 5.58 -17.53
C ASP A 175 5.42 5.27 -16.05
N VAL A 176 5.68 4.02 -15.71
CA VAL A 176 5.96 3.60 -14.34
C VAL A 176 7.35 3.00 -14.22
N VAL A 177 7.99 3.25 -13.11
CA VAL A 177 9.23 2.59 -12.74
C VAL A 177 8.93 1.42 -11.83
N LEU A 178 9.52 0.26 -12.13
CA LEU A 178 9.41 -0.97 -11.36
C LEU A 178 10.65 -1.18 -10.53
N TYR A 179 10.43 -1.47 -9.24
CA TYR A 179 11.45 -1.86 -8.27
C TYR A 179 11.10 -3.19 -7.63
N ALA A 180 12.11 -3.97 -7.25
CA ALA A 180 11.90 -5.23 -6.53
C ALA A 180 13.00 -5.50 -5.51
N LEU A 181 12.63 -6.30 -4.50
CA LEU A 181 13.53 -6.93 -3.54
C LEU A 181 13.38 -8.44 -3.67
N LEU A 182 14.50 -9.13 -3.82
CA LEU A 182 14.55 -10.59 -3.74
C LEU A 182 14.88 -11.02 -2.31
N CYS A 183 14.08 -11.93 -1.80
CA CYS A 183 14.21 -12.49 -0.45
C CYS A 183 14.74 -13.92 -0.59
N PRO A 184 15.97 -14.18 -0.14
CA PRO A 184 16.58 -15.51 -0.24
C PRO A 184 15.85 -16.57 0.60
#